data_aa439630f4f599a0625206e86e932a96
#
_entry.id   aa439630f4f599a0625206e86e932a96
#
_cell.length_a   1.000
_cell.length_b   1.000
_cell.length_c   1.000
_cell.angle_alpha   90.00
_cell.angle_beta   90.00
_cell.angle_gamma   90.00
#
_symmetry.space_group_name_H-M   'P 1'
#
loop_
_entity.id
_entity.type
_entity.pdbx_description
1 polymer ?
#
loop_
_entity_poly.entity_id
_entity_poly.type
_entity_poly.pdbx_seq_one_letter_code
_entity_poly.pdbx_strand_id
1 'polypeptide(L)'
;LYFRPTLEKTLPCIIDESSLDDEVKEVLTQSLDKILNVFQQENCLNLRSFQAALLTLIRIWNLPFDKSINPLDRQQLLEDLFVAILHSTIQQKKGGHRYKWDDGKSYAQCSYSKRALAFTGYFLGFKFVEDYIFESTLNSENVVSTINTYVQNEITKPREKSYDPIQKTTQFWLMTDSAVEDLYNQLYECIGTHDYTLVELFKLL
;
A
#
# COMPACT_ATOMS: atom_id res chain seq x y z
N LEU A 1 25.27 9.63 29.93
CA LEU A 1 24.44 8.60 29.23
C LEU A 1 23.60 9.33 28.17
N TYR A 2 23.99 9.25 26.88
CA TYR A 2 23.17 9.75 25.78
C TYR A 2 22.12 8.67 25.48
N PHE A 3 20.87 8.93 25.83
CA PHE A 3 19.74 8.11 25.44
C PHE A 3 19.50 8.34 23.93
N ARG A 4 19.86 7.38 23.09
CA ARG A 4 19.40 7.32 21.70
C ARG A 4 18.25 6.34 21.64
N PRO A 5 16.99 6.81 21.61
CA PRO A 5 15.87 5.91 21.38
C PRO A 5 16.07 5.27 19.99
N THR A 6 16.06 3.95 19.92
CA THR A 6 16.01 3.27 18.64
C THR A 6 14.59 3.42 18.10
N LEU A 7 14.44 3.79 16.83
CA LEU A 7 13.12 3.92 16.19
C LEU A 7 12.26 2.68 16.42
N GLU A 8 12.86 1.50 16.30
CA GLU A 8 12.21 0.19 16.51
C GLU A 8 11.47 0.08 17.84
N LYS A 9 11.99 0.70 18.90
CA LYS A 9 11.35 0.68 20.24
C LYS A 9 10.39 1.85 20.44
N THR A 10 10.63 2.97 19.79
CA THR A 10 9.89 4.20 20.03
C THR A 10 8.63 4.30 19.18
N LEU A 11 8.67 3.83 17.92
CA LEU A 11 7.52 3.91 17.02
C LEU A 11 6.30 3.12 17.53
N PRO A 12 6.44 1.89 18.04
CA PRO A 12 5.30 1.17 18.63
C PRO A 12 4.63 1.93 19.77
N CYS A 13 5.40 2.54 20.67
CA CYS A 13 4.83 3.34 21.76
C CYS A 13 4.04 4.55 21.24
N ILE A 14 4.55 5.23 20.20
CA ILE A 14 3.84 6.38 19.60
C ILE A 14 2.55 5.92 18.88
N ILE A 15 2.56 4.74 18.24
CA ILE A 15 1.37 4.16 17.62
C ILE A 15 0.34 3.84 18.71
N ASP A 16 0.75 3.20 19.77
CA ASP A 16 -0.14 2.77 20.88
C ASP A 16 -0.79 3.98 21.57
N GLU A 17 -0.03 5.03 21.82
CA GLU A 17 -0.52 6.29 22.43
C GLU A 17 -1.38 7.15 21.48
N SER A 18 -1.43 6.81 20.18
CA SER A 18 -2.21 7.56 19.20
C SER A 18 -3.72 7.36 19.37
N SER A 19 -4.53 8.27 18.83
CA SER A 19 -6.00 8.18 18.82
C SER A 19 -6.54 7.34 17.65
N LEU A 20 -5.74 6.44 17.08
CA LEU A 20 -6.15 5.51 16.04
C LEU A 20 -6.96 4.36 16.63
N ASP A 21 -7.85 3.77 15.82
CA ASP A 21 -8.56 2.54 16.17
C ASP A 21 -7.57 1.37 16.33
N ASP A 22 -7.89 0.41 17.19
CA ASP A 22 -7.00 -0.71 17.52
C ASP A 22 -6.60 -1.53 16.29
N GLU A 23 -7.52 -1.73 15.33
CA GLU A 23 -7.24 -2.38 14.05
C GLU A 23 -6.15 -1.64 13.25
N VAL A 24 -6.25 -0.32 13.19
CA VAL A 24 -5.24 0.51 12.48
C VAL A 24 -3.88 0.46 13.19
N LYS A 25 -3.88 0.48 14.51
CA LYS A 25 -2.67 0.33 15.32
C LYS A 25 -1.97 -1.00 15.08
N GLU A 26 -2.77 -2.08 15.01
CA GLU A 26 -2.26 -3.42 14.74
C GLU A 26 -1.59 -3.49 13.37
N VAL A 27 -2.24 -3.00 12.32
CA VAL A 27 -1.68 -2.97 10.96
C VAL A 27 -0.39 -2.15 10.91
N LEU A 28 -0.35 -0.96 11.51
CA LEU A 28 0.86 -0.15 11.54
C LEU A 28 2.00 -0.82 12.32
N THR A 29 1.68 -1.54 13.39
CA THR A 29 2.67 -2.29 14.17
C THR A 29 3.22 -3.47 13.37
N GLN A 30 2.38 -4.19 12.63
CA GLN A 30 2.82 -5.25 11.72
C GLN A 30 3.65 -4.72 10.55
N SER A 31 3.44 -3.46 10.15
CA SER A 31 4.15 -2.80 9.04
C SER A 31 5.40 -2.04 9.46
N LEU A 32 5.90 -2.23 10.68
CA LEU A 32 7.05 -1.48 11.21
C LEU A 32 8.29 -1.55 10.32
N ASP A 33 8.59 -2.70 9.71
CA ASP A 33 9.74 -2.86 8.82
C ASP A 33 9.62 -1.95 7.59
N LYS A 34 8.43 -1.82 7.00
CA LYS A 34 8.17 -0.90 5.88
C LYS A 34 8.34 0.56 6.32
N ILE A 35 7.84 0.89 7.51
CA ILE A 35 7.97 2.24 8.11
C ILE A 35 9.43 2.59 8.36
N LEU A 36 10.19 1.68 8.96
CA LEU A 36 11.63 1.84 9.22
C LEU A 36 12.41 2.00 7.91
N ASN A 37 12.03 1.25 6.88
CA ASN A 37 12.64 1.39 5.56
C ASN A 37 12.45 2.80 4.98
N VAL A 38 11.27 3.43 5.14
CA VAL A 38 11.05 4.83 4.71
C VAL A 38 12.04 5.77 5.42
N PHE A 39 12.22 5.63 6.73
CA PHE A 39 13.18 6.43 7.47
C PHE A 39 14.63 6.24 7.00
N GLN A 40 15.00 5.01 6.69
CA GLN A 40 16.34 4.66 6.17
C GLN A 40 16.54 5.24 4.77
N GLN A 41 15.60 5.00 3.84
CA GLN A 41 15.65 5.49 2.46
C GLN A 41 15.72 7.01 2.42
N GLU A 42 14.97 7.66 3.30
CA GLU A 42 14.96 9.10 3.42
C GLU A 42 16.11 9.66 4.27
N ASN A 43 16.96 8.82 4.86
CA ASN A 43 17.98 9.24 5.80
C ASN A 43 17.44 10.25 6.83
N CYS A 44 16.34 9.91 7.47
CA CYS A 44 15.59 10.76 8.39
C CYS A 44 15.32 10.01 9.70
N LEU A 45 15.63 10.61 10.83
CA LEU A 45 15.36 10.06 12.17
C LEU A 45 14.42 10.96 12.99
N ASN A 46 13.59 11.75 12.31
CA ASN A 46 12.76 12.74 12.96
C ASN A 46 11.39 12.17 13.37
N LEU A 47 11.23 11.84 14.65
CA LEU A 47 9.97 11.35 15.22
C LEU A 47 8.79 12.32 15.06
N ARG A 48 9.06 13.64 14.97
CA ARG A 48 7.99 14.63 14.69
C ARG A 48 7.39 14.46 13.29
N SER A 49 8.17 13.92 12.34
CA SER A 49 7.62 13.56 11.02
C SER A 49 6.66 12.39 11.12
N PHE A 50 7.00 11.40 11.95
CA PHE A 50 6.12 10.27 12.19
C PHE A 50 4.80 10.68 12.86
N GLN A 51 4.88 11.48 13.92
CA GLN A 51 3.69 12.00 14.61
C GLN A 51 2.80 12.82 13.66
N ALA A 52 3.40 13.68 12.82
CA ALA A 52 2.65 14.44 11.82
C ALA A 52 2.01 13.53 10.77
N ALA A 53 2.69 12.46 10.36
CA ALA A 53 2.14 11.46 9.45
C ALA A 53 0.95 10.72 10.07
N LEU A 54 1.03 10.32 11.35
CA LEU A 54 -0.11 9.71 12.06
C LEU A 54 -1.32 10.65 12.12
N LEU A 55 -1.13 11.93 12.41
CA LEU A 55 -2.23 12.91 12.43
C LEU A 55 -2.84 13.08 11.04
N THR A 56 -2.04 13.05 10.00
CA THR A 56 -2.51 13.09 8.60
C THR A 56 -3.30 11.83 8.26
N LEU A 57 -2.79 10.65 8.66
CA LEU A 57 -3.51 9.39 8.47
C LEU A 57 -4.88 9.42 9.15
N ILE A 58 -4.96 9.82 10.42
CA ILE A 58 -6.21 9.93 11.16
C ILE A 58 -7.23 10.78 10.38
N ARG A 59 -6.79 11.92 9.85
CA ARG A 59 -7.67 12.82 9.11
C ARG A 59 -8.18 12.21 7.82
N ILE A 60 -7.32 11.54 7.05
CA ILE A 60 -7.69 10.89 5.78
C ILE A 60 -8.55 9.65 6.06
N TRP A 61 -8.18 8.83 7.06
CA TRP A 61 -8.89 7.60 7.40
C TRP A 61 -10.30 7.82 7.92
N ASN A 62 -10.58 9.00 8.46
CA ASN A 62 -11.92 9.39 8.91
C ASN A 62 -12.83 9.89 7.79
N LEU A 63 -12.34 9.99 6.53
CA LEU A 63 -13.19 10.32 5.40
C LEU A 63 -14.14 9.16 5.06
N PRO A 64 -15.30 9.43 4.43
CA PRO A 64 -16.36 8.45 4.18
C PRO A 64 -16.08 7.62 2.90
N PHE A 65 -14.90 7.02 2.77
CA PHE A 65 -14.68 6.02 1.72
C PHE A 65 -15.20 4.63 2.14
N ASP A 66 -15.44 3.77 1.17
CA ASP A 66 -15.94 2.43 1.43
C ASP A 66 -14.90 1.60 2.22
N LYS A 67 -15.23 1.28 3.46
CA LYS A 67 -14.41 0.45 4.35
C LYS A 67 -14.90 -1.00 4.42
N SER A 68 -15.96 -1.35 3.68
CA SER A 68 -16.51 -2.72 3.64
C SER A 68 -15.67 -3.67 2.78
N ILE A 69 -14.51 -3.21 2.30
CA ILE A 69 -13.54 -4.01 1.57
C ILE A 69 -13.00 -5.15 2.44
N ASN A 70 -12.54 -6.20 1.77
CA ASN A 70 -11.93 -7.34 2.45
C ASN A 70 -10.83 -6.88 3.45
N PRO A 71 -10.72 -7.47 4.64
CA PRO A 71 -9.73 -7.08 5.64
C PRO A 71 -8.29 -7.04 5.12
N LEU A 72 -7.90 -8.00 4.25
CA LEU A 72 -6.56 -8.01 3.65
C LEU A 72 -6.34 -6.82 2.69
N ASP A 73 -7.37 -6.45 1.92
CA ASP A 73 -7.30 -5.29 1.02
C ASP A 73 -7.23 -3.99 1.82
N ARG A 74 -7.95 -3.93 2.94
CA ARG A 74 -7.91 -2.79 3.86
C ARG A 74 -6.56 -2.65 4.53
N GLN A 75 -5.94 -3.75 4.95
CA GLN A 75 -4.59 -3.76 5.47
C GLN A 75 -3.59 -3.22 4.45
N GLN A 76 -3.61 -3.73 3.22
CA GLN A 76 -2.72 -3.28 2.14
C GLN A 76 -2.92 -1.79 1.83
N LEU A 77 -4.17 -1.33 1.72
CA LEU A 77 -4.48 0.09 1.53
C LEU A 77 -3.89 0.95 2.64
N LEU A 78 -4.06 0.54 3.89
CA LEU A 78 -3.59 1.29 5.05
C LEU A 78 -2.05 1.40 5.07
N GLU A 79 -1.37 0.31 4.77
CA GLU A 79 0.09 0.26 4.65
C GLU A 79 0.59 1.21 3.57
N ASP A 80 0.05 1.11 2.36
CA ASP A 80 0.47 1.93 1.23
C ASP A 80 0.18 3.42 1.45
N LEU A 81 -0.99 3.71 2.01
CA LEU A 81 -1.39 5.07 2.35
C LEU A 81 -0.46 5.67 3.41
N PHE A 82 -0.15 4.92 4.48
CA PHE A 82 0.73 5.42 5.53
C PHE A 82 2.16 5.63 5.05
N VAL A 83 2.70 4.72 4.24
CA VAL A 83 4.03 4.89 3.61
C VAL A 83 4.07 6.16 2.76
N ALA A 84 3.05 6.41 1.94
CA ALA A 84 2.94 7.62 1.12
C ALA A 84 2.90 8.90 1.98
N ILE A 85 2.08 8.89 3.04
CA ILE A 85 1.96 10.02 3.96
C ILE A 85 3.29 10.29 4.68
N LEU A 86 3.94 9.26 5.20
CA LEU A 86 5.21 9.40 5.92
C LEU A 86 6.31 9.94 5.00
N HIS A 87 6.44 9.37 3.79
CA HIS A 87 7.39 9.84 2.80
C HIS A 87 7.17 11.31 2.46
N SER A 88 5.95 11.69 2.07
CA SER A 88 5.62 13.08 1.71
C SER A 88 5.84 14.06 2.87
N THR A 89 5.52 13.63 4.11
CA THR A 89 5.77 14.44 5.31
C THR A 89 7.27 14.67 5.55
N ILE A 90 8.09 13.64 5.36
CA ILE A 90 9.54 13.77 5.48
C ILE A 90 10.08 14.69 4.38
N GLN A 91 9.63 14.52 3.14
CA GLN A 91 10.05 15.35 2.01
C GLN A 91 9.71 16.83 2.24
N GLN A 92 8.48 17.12 2.65
CA GLN A 92 8.09 18.50 2.99
C GLN A 92 9.00 19.13 4.05
N LYS A 93 9.27 18.41 5.14
CA LYS A 93 10.13 18.92 6.23
C LYS A 93 11.59 19.09 5.84
N LYS A 94 12.05 18.37 4.83
CA LYS A 94 13.40 18.54 4.26
C LYS A 94 13.49 19.66 3.22
N GLY A 95 12.38 20.33 2.89
CA GLY A 95 12.31 21.28 1.77
C GLY A 95 12.45 20.56 0.41
N GLY A 96 12.07 19.29 0.34
CA GLY A 96 12.05 18.50 -0.87
C GLY A 96 10.96 18.96 -1.84
N HIS A 97 10.99 18.37 -3.03
CA HIS A 97 10.04 18.70 -4.08
C HIS A 97 8.93 17.65 -4.14
N ARG A 98 7.76 18.11 -4.60
CA ARG A 98 6.63 17.24 -4.94
C ARG A 98 7.00 16.31 -6.10
N TYR A 99 6.35 15.15 -6.15
CA TYR A 99 6.40 14.29 -7.31
C TYR A 99 5.76 14.99 -8.52
N LYS A 100 6.34 14.78 -9.70
CA LYS A 100 5.75 15.30 -10.95
C LYS A 100 4.68 14.32 -11.41
N TRP A 101 3.44 14.71 -11.20
CA TRP A 101 2.28 13.92 -11.60
C TRP A 101 2.02 14.06 -13.09
N ASP A 102 1.82 12.91 -13.75
CA ASP A 102 1.30 12.91 -15.12
C ASP A 102 -0.16 13.36 -15.12
N ASP A 103 -0.59 14.00 -16.20
CA ASP A 103 -1.96 14.49 -16.35
C ASP A 103 -2.98 13.34 -16.20
N GLY A 104 -3.96 13.54 -15.34
CA GLY A 104 -5.03 12.59 -15.07
C GLY A 104 -4.68 11.46 -14.10
N LYS A 105 -3.44 11.33 -13.63
CA LYS A 105 -3.09 10.35 -12.60
C LYS A 105 -3.34 10.88 -11.20
N SER A 106 -4.03 10.10 -10.39
CA SER A 106 -4.32 10.38 -8.98
C SER A 106 -3.47 9.56 -8.01
N TYR A 107 -2.86 8.45 -8.48
CA TYR A 107 -1.86 7.65 -7.77
C TYR A 107 -0.82 7.12 -8.77
N ALA A 108 0.38 6.84 -8.31
CA ALA A 108 1.47 6.33 -9.13
C ALA A 108 2.54 5.63 -8.29
N GLN A 109 3.29 4.72 -8.91
CA GLN A 109 4.51 4.19 -8.33
C GLN A 109 5.60 5.27 -8.36
N CYS A 110 6.05 5.70 -7.18
CA CYS A 110 7.05 6.72 -6.98
C CYS A 110 8.37 6.10 -6.53
N SER A 111 9.50 6.71 -6.91
CA SER A 111 10.82 6.30 -6.43
C SER A 111 11.26 7.16 -5.26
N TYR A 112 11.95 6.56 -4.28
CA TYR A 112 12.64 7.30 -3.25
C TYR A 112 13.72 8.22 -3.86
N SER A 113 14.02 9.32 -3.18
CA SER A 113 15.00 10.32 -3.65
C SER A 113 16.36 9.68 -3.99
N LYS A 114 16.92 10.01 -5.15
CA LYS A 114 18.15 9.43 -5.75
C LYS A 114 19.45 9.58 -4.94
N ARG A 115 19.41 10.08 -3.71
CA ARG A 115 20.63 10.30 -2.91
C ARG A 115 21.12 9.10 -2.12
N ALA A 116 20.36 8.04 -2.02
CA ALA A 116 20.79 6.79 -1.37
C ALA A 116 21.22 5.78 -2.44
N LEU A 117 22.49 5.42 -2.40
CA LEU A 117 23.18 4.37 -3.15
C LEU A 117 22.29 3.24 -3.70
N ALA A 118 22.34 3.05 -5.01
CA ALA A 118 22.16 1.81 -5.79
C ALA A 118 20.85 1.01 -5.68
N PHE A 119 20.00 1.17 -4.69
CA PHE A 119 18.71 0.50 -4.60
C PHE A 119 17.60 1.56 -4.56
N THR A 120 17.05 1.85 -5.73
CA THR A 120 15.82 2.65 -5.84
C THR A 120 14.65 1.78 -5.37
N GLY A 121 14.32 1.86 -4.09
CA GLY A 121 13.05 1.36 -3.61
C GLY A 121 11.91 2.20 -4.21
N TYR A 122 10.78 1.56 -4.43
CA TYR A 122 9.56 2.21 -4.89
C TYR A 122 8.54 2.19 -3.77
N PHE A 123 7.67 3.18 -3.76
CA PHE A 123 6.48 3.22 -2.92
C PHE A 123 5.32 3.74 -3.77
N LEU A 124 4.09 3.50 -3.31
CA LEU A 124 2.92 4.04 -3.94
C LEU A 124 2.69 5.47 -3.44
N GLY A 125 2.63 6.44 -4.35
CA GLY A 125 2.29 7.83 -4.05
C GLY A 125 0.83 8.12 -4.40
N PHE A 126 0.19 9.00 -3.62
CA PHE A 126 -1.15 9.52 -3.89
C PHE A 126 -1.09 11.03 -4.03
N LYS A 127 -1.64 11.54 -5.13
CA LYS A 127 -1.61 12.99 -5.43
C LYS A 127 -2.27 13.80 -4.32
N PHE A 128 -3.43 13.36 -3.81
CA PHE A 128 -4.15 14.05 -2.73
C PHE A 128 -3.37 14.12 -1.41
N VAL A 129 -2.47 13.14 -1.14
CA VAL A 129 -1.59 13.17 0.03
C VAL A 129 -0.58 14.31 -0.10
N GLU A 130 0.03 14.46 -1.26
CA GLU A 130 0.94 15.57 -1.52
C GLU A 130 0.24 16.92 -1.54
N ASP A 131 -0.91 17.02 -2.19
CA ASP A 131 -1.73 18.25 -2.20
C ASP A 131 -2.06 18.67 -0.76
N TYR A 132 -2.40 17.72 0.10
CA TYR A 132 -2.68 18.01 1.50
C TYR A 132 -1.43 18.43 2.28
N ILE A 133 -0.33 17.70 2.15
CA ILE A 133 0.89 17.93 2.95
C ILE A 133 1.62 19.22 2.52
N PHE A 134 1.68 19.51 1.21
CA PHE A 134 2.40 20.66 0.69
C PHE A 134 1.56 21.94 0.56
N GLU A 135 0.24 21.79 0.30
CA GLU A 135 -0.66 22.91 0.01
C GLU A 135 -1.79 23.07 1.03
N SER A 136 -1.91 22.12 2.00
CA SER A 136 -3.02 22.07 2.96
C SER A 136 -4.40 21.92 2.29
N THR A 137 -4.45 21.43 1.06
CA THR A 137 -5.68 21.26 0.27
C THR A 137 -6.13 19.81 0.32
N LEU A 138 -7.30 19.54 0.90
CA LEU A 138 -7.90 18.22 0.98
C LEU A 138 -9.31 18.26 0.38
N ASN A 139 -9.47 17.69 -0.81
CA ASN A 139 -10.79 17.51 -1.43
C ASN A 139 -11.30 16.10 -1.11
N SER A 140 -12.31 16.00 -0.25
CA SER A 140 -12.84 14.71 0.22
C SER A 140 -13.37 13.83 -0.90
N GLU A 141 -14.04 14.39 -1.92
CA GLU A 141 -14.58 13.63 -3.06
C GLU A 141 -13.44 13.01 -3.89
N ASN A 142 -12.38 13.80 -4.14
CA ASN A 142 -11.20 13.32 -4.87
C ASN A 142 -10.47 12.23 -4.08
N VAL A 143 -10.33 12.37 -2.76
CA VAL A 143 -9.72 11.34 -1.90
C VAL A 143 -10.50 10.04 -1.99
N VAL A 144 -11.83 10.10 -1.77
CA VAL A 144 -12.72 8.92 -1.82
C VAL A 144 -12.66 8.24 -3.18
N SER A 145 -12.79 9.02 -4.27
CA SER A 145 -12.71 8.49 -5.63
C SER A 145 -11.36 7.82 -5.93
N THR A 146 -10.26 8.45 -5.51
CA THR A 146 -8.91 7.92 -5.72
C THR A 146 -8.70 6.62 -4.95
N ILE A 147 -9.07 6.58 -3.67
CA ILE A 147 -8.94 5.38 -2.83
C ILE A 147 -9.76 4.23 -3.41
N ASN A 148 -11.02 4.46 -3.75
CA ASN A 148 -11.88 3.43 -4.32
C ASN A 148 -11.32 2.88 -5.65
N THR A 149 -10.84 3.77 -6.52
CA THR A 149 -10.21 3.37 -7.80
C THR A 149 -8.94 2.57 -7.57
N TYR A 150 -8.10 3.01 -6.63
CA TYR A 150 -6.88 2.31 -6.28
C TYR A 150 -7.15 0.91 -5.74
N VAL A 151 -8.01 0.79 -4.73
CA VAL A 151 -8.37 -0.49 -4.13
C VAL A 151 -8.89 -1.45 -5.21
N GLN A 152 -9.82 -1.00 -6.04
CA GLN A 152 -10.42 -1.84 -7.08
C GLN A 152 -9.39 -2.30 -8.12
N ASN A 153 -8.51 -1.42 -8.59
CA ASN A 153 -7.62 -1.74 -9.70
C ASN A 153 -6.31 -2.41 -9.27
N GLU A 154 -5.74 -2.01 -8.15
CA GLU A 154 -4.38 -2.42 -7.77
C GLU A 154 -4.35 -3.46 -6.63
N ILE A 155 -5.43 -3.58 -5.87
CA ILE A 155 -5.50 -4.53 -4.75
C ILE A 155 -6.49 -5.66 -5.08
N THR A 156 -7.78 -5.33 -5.21
CA THR A 156 -8.85 -6.34 -5.34
C THR A 156 -8.73 -7.14 -6.62
N LYS A 157 -8.69 -6.49 -7.78
CA LYS A 157 -8.58 -7.20 -9.07
C LYS A 157 -7.31 -8.05 -9.21
N PRO A 158 -6.10 -7.56 -8.87
CA PRO A 158 -4.91 -8.38 -8.90
C PRO A 158 -4.98 -9.58 -7.97
N ARG A 159 -5.55 -9.39 -6.77
CA ARG A 159 -5.75 -10.49 -5.82
C ARG A 159 -6.72 -11.54 -6.40
N GLU A 160 -7.88 -11.11 -6.90
CA GLU A 160 -8.86 -12.01 -7.53
C GLU A 160 -8.23 -12.80 -8.68
N LYS A 161 -7.44 -12.12 -9.53
CA LYS A 161 -6.68 -12.79 -10.60
C LYS A 161 -5.64 -13.77 -10.06
N SER A 162 -5.01 -13.50 -8.93
CA SER A 162 -4.03 -14.43 -8.33
C SER A 162 -4.67 -15.72 -7.81
N TYR A 163 -5.97 -15.70 -7.53
CA TYR A 163 -6.75 -16.89 -7.21
C TYR A 163 -7.33 -17.58 -8.44
N ASP A 164 -7.22 -16.97 -9.64
CA ASP A 164 -7.68 -17.55 -10.89
C ASP A 164 -6.88 -18.83 -11.18
N PRO A 165 -7.52 -20.01 -11.28
CA PRO A 165 -6.87 -21.26 -11.60
C PRO A 165 -6.06 -21.22 -12.90
N ILE A 166 -6.54 -20.49 -13.93
CA ILE A 166 -5.81 -20.33 -15.21
C ILE A 166 -4.43 -19.66 -14.99
N GLN A 167 -4.36 -18.64 -14.16
CA GLN A 167 -3.07 -17.97 -13.91
C GLN A 167 -2.10 -18.83 -13.11
N LYS A 168 -2.61 -19.68 -12.22
CA LYS A 168 -1.79 -20.63 -11.48
C LYS A 168 -1.16 -21.69 -12.40
N THR A 169 -1.81 -22.07 -13.51
CA THR A 169 -1.24 -23.03 -14.46
C THR A 169 0.04 -22.55 -15.12
N THR A 170 0.28 -21.24 -15.20
CA THR A 170 1.54 -20.70 -15.75
C THR A 170 2.76 -20.99 -14.86
N GLN A 171 2.55 -21.49 -13.66
CA GLN A 171 3.61 -21.76 -12.66
C GLN A 171 3.53 -23.21 -12.11
N PHE A 172 2.85 -24.13 -12.82
CA PHE A 172 2.62 -25.50 -12.35
C PHE A 172 3.90 -26.25 -11.99
N TRP A 173 5.02 -25.93 -12.66
CA TRP A 173 6.34 -26.55 -12.38
C TRP A 173 6.94 -26.18 -11.01
N LEU A 174 6.37 -25.19 -10.32
CA LEU A 174 6.76 -24.80 -8.95
C LEU A 174 5.87 -25.46 -7.88
N MET A 175 4.86 -26.21 -8.29
CA MET A 175 3.89 -26.82 -7.40
C MET A 175 4.25 -28.27 -7.06
N THR A 176 3.74 -28.75 -5.93
CA THR A 176 3.75 -30.18 -5.59
C THR A 176 2.70 -30.92 -6.41
N ASP A 177 2.87 -32.23 -6.63
CA ASP A 177 1.92 -33.06 -7.39
C ASP A 177 0.48 -32.92 -6.86
N SER A 178 0.31 -32.91 -5.53
CA SER A 178 -1.03 -32.72 -4.91
C SER A 178 -1.62 -31.33 -5.23
N ALA A 179 -0.80 -30.27 -5.22
CA ALA A 179 -1.29 -28.93 -5.57
C ALA A 179 -1.64 -28.79 -7.05
N VAL A 180 -0.97 -29.53 -7.92
CA VAL A 180 -1.30 -29.61 -9.36
C VAL A 180 -2.64 -30.33 -9.56
N GLU A 181 -2.89 -31.44 -8.84
CA GLU A 181 -4.15 -32.17 -8.92
C GLU A 181 -5.33 -31.31 -8.43
N ASP A 182 -5.16 -30.60 -7.31
CA ASP A 182 -6.17 -29.65 -6.80
C ASP A 182 -6.46 -28.53 -7.80
N LEU A 183 -5.41 -27.99 -8.43
CA LEU A 183 -5.54 -26.97 -9.46
C LEU A 183 -6.31 -27.48 -10.68
N TYR A 184 -6.04 -28.72 -11.10
CA TYR A 184 -6.74 -29.35 -12.22
C TYR A 184 -8.23 -29.51 -11.93
N ASN A 185 -8.59 -29.93 -10.72
CA ASN A 185 -9.98 -30.06 -10.29
C ASN A 185 -10.69 -28.69 -10.27
N GLN A 186 -10.04 -27.64 -9.75
CA GLN A 186 -10.58 -26.28 -9.76
C GLN A 186 -10.81 -25.77 -11.19
N LEU A 187 -9.85 -25.99 -12.10
CA LEU A 187 -10.00 -25.63 -13.52
C LEU A 187 -11.18 -26.34 -14.16
N TYR A 188 -11.34 -27.63 -13.88
CA TYR A 188 -12.42 -28.43 -14.43
C TYR A 188 -13.78 -27.91 -13.98
N GLU A 189 -13.93 -27.56 -12.71
CA GLU A 189 -15.13 -26.94 -12.17
C GLU A 189 -15.41 -25.58 -12.84
N CYS A 190 -14.41 -24.70 -12.93
CA CYS A 190 -14.57 -23.38 -13.54
C CYS A 190 -14.91 -23.44 -15.04
N ILE A 191 -14.39 -24.42 -15.79
CA ILE A 191 -14.76 -24.65 -17.20
C ILE A 191 -16.21 -25.12 -17.28
N GLY A 192 -16.66 -25.97 -16.36
CA GLY A 192 -18.02 -26.46 -16.28
C GLY A 192 -19.07 -25.39 -16.00
N THR A 193 -18.68 -24.33 -15.25
CA THR A 193 -19.54 -23.18 -14.91
C THR A 193 -19.52 -22.06 -15.96
N HIS A 194 -18.73 -22.18 -17.02
CA HIS A 194 -18.57 -21.18 -18.10
C HIS A 194 -18.01 -19.84 -17.61
N ASP A 195 -17.20 -19.86 -16.54
CA ASP A 195 -16.59 -18.66 -15.96
C ASP A 195 -15.44 -18.09 -16.82
N TYR A 196 -15.01 -18.86 -17.85
CA TYR A 196 -13.92 -18.45 -18.74
C TYR A 196 -14.37 -18.22 -20.18
N THR A 197 -13.78 -17.21 -20.80
CA THR A 197 -13.92 -16.99 -22.24
C THR A 197 -13.04 -17.97 -23.05
N LEU A 198 -13.41 -18.26 -24.29
CA LEU A 198 -12.60 -19.09 -25.21
C LEU A 198 -11.15 -18.55 -25.34
N VAL A 199 -10.96 -17.22 -25.30
CA VAL A 199 -9.63 -16.59 -25.38
C VAL A 199 -8.76 -16.91 -24.17
N GLU A 200 -9.36 -17.00 -22.99
CA GLU A 200 -8.66 -17.35 -21.75
C GLU A 200 -8.27 -18.83 -21.74
N LEU A 201 -9.15 -19.70 -22.25
CA LEU A 201 -8.88 -21.13 -22.38
C LEU A 201 -7.77 -21.44 -23.40
N PHE A 202 -7.66 -20.66 -24.49
CA PHE A 202 -6.55 -20.81 -25.45
C PHE A 202 -5.16 -20.47 -24.89
N LYS A 203 -5.06 -19.79 -23.78
CA LYS A 203 -3.78 -19.54 -23.09
C LYS A 203 -3.25 -20.74 -22.31
N LEU A 204 -4.07 -21.79 -22.17
CA LEU A 204 -3.71 -23.04 -21.49
C LEU A 204 -3.11 -24.09 -22.44
N LEU A 205 -3.21 -23.89 -23.75
CA LEU A 205 -2.65 -24.74 -24.80
C LEU A 205 -1.31 -24.20 -25.29
#